data_9e7a2a606adb207159b42eab7703728a
#
_entry.id   9e7a2a606adb207159b42eab7703728a
#
_cell.length_a   1.000
_cell.length_b   1.000
_cell.length_c   1.000
_cell.angle_alpha   90.00
_cell.angle_beta   90.00
_cell.angle_gamma   90.00
#
_symmetry.space_group_name_H-M   'P 1'
#
loop_
_entity.id
_entity.type
_entity.pdbx_description
1 polymer ?
#
loop_
_entity_poly.entity_id
_entity_poly.type
_entity_poly.pdbx_seq_one_letter_code
_entity_poly.pdbx_strand_id
1 'polypeptide(L)'
;MKSWKSKWIIGVAVVHTIYALIYFGNDYISLYDKGIFDSVDTSRIAAAVWFFLFGQVLFLVGIAMSKLEKLNNGLIPKSIAYNLLALTILGILLMPASGFWLIFPPIIAILLAKSPHSVSLINSKQ
;
A
#
# COMPACT_ATOMS: atom_id res chain seq x y z
N MET A 1 -15.62 -2.16 14.88
CA MET A 1 -14.48 -3.00 14.83
C MET A 1 -13.34 -2.52 14.00
N LYS A 2 -12.20 -3.06 14.23
CA LYS A 2 -10.90 -2.43 13.97
C LYS A 2 -10.47 -2.59 12.51
N SER A 3 -10.86 -1.65 11.66
CA SER A 3 -10.38 -1.52 10.28
C SER A 3 -9.16 -0.58 10.17
N TRP A 4 -8.31 -0.56 11.19
CA TRP A 4 -7.18 0.35 11.22
C TRP A 4 -6.07 0.01 10.22
N LYS A 5 -5.94 -1.28 9.87
CA LYS A 5 -4.92 -1.78 8.93
C LYS A 5 -5.12 -1.18 7.54
N SER A 6 -6.35 -1.26 7.03
CA SER A 6 -6.71 -0.65 5.75
C SER A 6 -6.61 0.87 5.78
N LYS A 7 -7.06 1.50 6.87
CA LYS A 7 -6.94 2.95 7.06
C LYS A 7 -5.48 3.41 7.09
N TRP A 8 -4.60 2.61 7.69
CA TRP A 8 -3.17 2.87 7.70
C TRP A 8 -2.59 2.86 6.29
N ILE A 9 -2.90 1.83 5.50
CA ILE A 9 -2.44 1.74 4.10
C ILE A 9 -2.97 2.91 3.26
N ILE A 10 -4.24 3.28 3.44
CA ILE A 10 -4.82 4.47 2.78
C ILE A 10 -4.06 5.74 3.19
N GLY A 11 -3.77 5.89 4.48
CA GLY A 11 -2.98 7.01 4.97
C GLY A 11 -1.58 7.07 4.36
N VAL A 12 -0.90 5.94 4.27
CA VAL A 12 0.41 5.84 3.60
C VAL A 12 0.29 6.21 2.11
N ALA A 13 -0.76 5.75 1.42
CA ALA A 13 -1.00 6.11 0.02
C ALA A 13 -1.22 7.61 -0.17
N VAL A 14 -1.97 8.26 0.72
CA VAL A 14 -2.19 9.71 0.70
C VAL A 14 -0.88 10.47 0.92
N VAL A 15 -0.11 10.09 1.94
CA VAL A 15 1.21 10.71 2.23
C VAL A 15 2.15 10.52 1.04
N HIS A 16 2.17 9.33 0.45
CA HIS A 16 2.97 9.02 -0.73
C HIS A 16 2.61 9.91 -1.92
N THR A 17 1.31 10.11 -2.16
CA THR A 17 0.82 10.96 -3.24
C THR A 17 1.17 12.44 -3.00
N ILE A 18 1.02 12.93 -1.76
CA ILE A 18 1.41 14.30 -1.40
C ILE A 18 2.92 14.48 -1.60
N TYR A 19 3.74 13.53 -1.16
CA TYR A 19 5.18 13.56 -1.37
C TYR A 19 5.54 13.61 -2.86
N ALA A 20 4.85 12.80 -3.68
CA ALA A 20 5.01 12.81 -5.12
C ALA A 20 4.76 14.21 -5.72
N LEU A 21 3.66 14.84 -5.34
CA LEU A 21 3.29 16.18 -5.82
C LEU A 21 4.30 17.25 -5.41
N ILE A 22 4.87 17.15 -4.21
CA ILE A 22 5.88 18.10 -3.72
C ILE A 22 7.22 17.88 -4.44
N TYR A 23 7.67 16.62 -4.51
CA TYR A 23 8.99 16.28 -5.04
C TYR A 23 9.08 16.37 -6.57
N PHE A 24 8.04 15.92 -7.26
CA PHE A 24 7.98 15.88 -8.72
C PHE A 24 7.04 16.94 -9.32
N GLY A 25 6.66 17.98 -8.57
CA GLY A 25 5.69 18.98 -9.01
C GLY A 25 6.04 19.61 -10.36
N ASN A 26 7.30 20.00 -10.54
CA ASN A 26 7.78 20.59 -11.81
C ASN A 26 7.72 19.59 -12.98
N ASP A 27 7.97 18.31 -12.71
CA ASP A 27 7.89 17.24 -13.71
C ASP A 27 6.44 17.03 -14.16
N TYR A 28 5.47 17.12 -13.26
CA TYR A 28 4.04 17.04 -13.59
C TYR A 28 3.55 18.25 -14.35
N ILE A 29 4.02 19.46 -14.04
CA ILE A 29 3.71 20.68 -14.80
C ILE A 29 4.25 20.54 -16.22
N SER A 30 5.49 20.11 -16.37
CA SER A 30 6.10 19.86 -17.68
C SER A 30 5.32 18.85 -18.51
N LEU A 31 4.82 17.80 -17.85
CA LEU A 31 4.00 16.76 -18.48
C LEU A 31 2.66 17.30 -18.96
N TYR A 32 2.03 18.17 -18.19
CA TYR A 32 0.80 18.86 -18.56
C TYR A 32 1.00 19.81 -19.75
N ASP A 33 2.09 20.60 -19.72
CA ASP A 33 2.41 21.56 -20.79
C ASP A 33 2.72 20.87 -22.13
N LYS A 34 3.27 19.65 -22.10
CA LYS A 34 3.52 18.82 -23.28
C LYS A 34 2.28 18.13 -23.84
N GLY A 35 1.14 18.18 -23.12
CA GLY A 35 -0.14 17.65 -23.58
C GLY A 35 -0.46 16.22 -23.14
N ILE A 36 0.14 15.70 -22.11
CA ILE A 36 -0.11 14.40 -21.44
C ILE A 36 0.12 13.19 -22.35
N PHE A 37 -0.42 13.19 -23.56
CA PHE A 37 -0.29 12.06 -24.49
C PHE A 37 1.15 11.95 -24.99
N ASP A 38 1.74 10.76 -24.80
CA ASP A 38 3.12 10.42 -25.21
C ASP A 38 4.18 11.46 -24.74
N SER A 39 3.97 12.01 -23.55
CA SER A 39 4.77 13.10 -23.00
C SER A 39 5.91 12.65 -22.07
N VAL A 40 6.05 11.33 -21.86
CA VAL A 40 7.12 10.75 -21.04
C VAL A 40 8.36 10.55 -21.90
N ASP A 41 9.18 11.57 -21.98
CA ASP A 41 10.38 11.63 -22.84
C ASP A 41 11.71 11.51 -22.08
N THR A 42 11.66 11.58 -20.75
CA THR A 42 12.85 11.46 -19.90
C THR A 42 12.65 10.42 -18.80
N SER A 43 13.76 9.83 -18.34
CA SER A 43 13.73 8.87 -17.21
C SER A 43 13.21 9.51 -15.92
N ARG A 44 13.44 10.80 -15.70
CA ARG A 44 12.93 11.52 -14.54
C ARG A 44 11.41 11.66 -14.57
N ILE A 45 10.84 12.02 -15.70
CA ILE A 45 9.38 12.09 -15.89
C ILE A 45 8.77 10.70 -15.77
N ALA A 46 9.40 9.68 -16.33
CA ALA A 46 8.97 8.29 -16.15
C ALA A 46 8.94 7.90 -14.68
N ALA A 47 9.97 8.23 -13.92
CA ALA A 47 10.01 7.98 -12.47
C ALA A 47 8.89 8.71 -11.74
N ALA A 48 8.63 9.97 -12.07
CA ALA A 48 7.54 10.76 -11.49
C ALA A 48 6.16 10.13 -11.74
N VAL A 49 5.91 9.69 -12.96
CA VAL A 49 4.65 9.02 -13.35
C VAL A 49 4.49 7.70 -12.59
N TRP A 50 5.49 6.84 -12.57
CA TRP A 50 5.44 5.56 -11.87
C TRP A 50 5.29 5.75 -10.36
N PHE A 51 5.95 6.73 -9.79
CA PHE A 51 5.83 7.05 -8.37
C PHE A 51 4.39 7.46 -8.01
N PHE A 52 3.76 8.30 -8.82
CA PHE A 52 2.36 8.67 -8.65
C PHE A 52 1.42 7.49 -8.82
N LEU A 53 1.59 6.69 -9.89
CA LEU A 53 0.75 5.50 -10.14
C LEU A 53 0.86 4.48 -9.02
N PHE A 54 2.04 4.29 -8.45
CA PHE A 54 2.23 3.40 -7.31
C PHE A 54 1.40 3.86 -6.11
N GLY A 55 1.35 5.15 -5.83
CA GLY A 55 0.49 5.72 -4.79
C GLY A 55 -0.99 5.41 -5.02
N GLN A 56 -1.46 5.49 -6.28
CA GLN A 56 -2.85 5.16 -6.63
C GLN A 56 -3.14 3.65 -6.47
N VAL A 57 -2.22 2.79 -6.87
CA VAL A 57 -2.33 1.34 -6.65
C VAL A 57 -2.37 1.01 -5.15
N LEU A 58 -1.53 1.65 -4.35
CA LEU A 58 -1.53 1.48 -2.90
C LEU A 58 -2.85 1.95 -2.27
N PHE A 59 -3.42 3.04 -2.76
CA PHE A 59 -4.73 3.52 -2.36
C PHE A 59 -5.82 2.50 -2.68
N LEU A 60 -5.80 1.94 -3.89
CA LEU A 60 -6.73 0.88 -4.31
C LEU A 60 -6.60 -0.36 -3.42
N VAL A 61 -5.39 -0.78 -3.09
CA VAL A 61 -5.13 -1.88 -2.15
C VAL A 61 -5.75 -1.57 -0.78
N GLY A 62 -5.58 -0.35 -0.28
CA GLY A 62 -6.19 0.08 0.97
C GLY A 62 -7.71 -0.01 0.96
N ILE A 63 -8.36 0.39 -0.13
CA ILE A 63 -9.82 0.26 -0.30
C ILE A 63 -10.22 -1.22 -0.32
N ALA A 64 -9.52 -2.06 -1.08
CA ALA A 64 -9.79 -3.50 -1.13
C ALA A 64 -9.66 -4.16 0.24
N MET A 65 -8.59 -3.82 0.98
CA MET A 65 -8.39 -4.28 2.36
C MET A 65 -9.52 -3.83 3.28
N SER A 66 -10.01 -2.59 3.13
CA SER A 66 -11.14 -2.09 3.91
C SER A 66 -12.41 -2.91 3.69
N LYS A 67 -12.68 -3.30 2.46
CA LYS A 67 -13.81 -4.18 2.14
C LYS A 67 -13.64 -5.57 2.76
N LEU A 68 -12.45 -6.14 2.65
CA LEU A 68 -12.14 -7.46 3.25
C LEU A 68 -12.26 -7.44 4.77
N GLU A 69 -11.77 -6.41 5.44
CA GLU A 69 -11.91 -6.25 6.89
C GLU A 69 -13.38 -6.22 7.31
N LYS A 70 -14.23 -5.51 6.57
CA LYS A 70 -15.67 -5.45 6.86
C LYS A 70 -16.37 -6.78 6.65
N LEU A 71 -16.04 -7.52 5.58
CA LEU A 71 -16.65 -8.79 5.26
C LEU A 71 -16.22 -9.92 6.21
N ASN A 72 -15.00 -9.87 6.71
CA ASN A 72 -14.37 -10.95 7.49
C ASN A 72 -14.15 -10.57 8.97
N ASN A 73 -15.00 -9.73 9.55
CA ASN A 73 -14.92 -9.33 10.97
C ASN A 73 -13.53 -8.81 11.40
N GLY A 74 -12.93 -8.01 10.56
CA GLY A 74 -11.62 -7.41 10.83
C GLY A 74 -10.42 -8.27 10.41
N LEU A 75 -10.65 -9.41 9.78
CA LEU A 75 -9.59 -10.30 9.30
C LEU A 75 -9.24 -9.99 7.84
N ILE A 76 -7.96 -10.02 7.54
CA ILE A 76 -7.43 -9.91 6.20
C ILE A 76 -6.68 -11.20 5.86
N PRO A 77 -6.87 -11.76 4.65
CA PRO A 77 -6.13 -12.95 4.24
C PRO A 77 -4.61 -12.76 4.36
N LYS A 78 -3.95 -13.75 4.95
CA LYS A 78 -2.48 -13.68 5.14
C LYS A 78 -1.71 -13.62 3.82
N SER A 79 -2.28 -14.10 2.73
CA SER A 79 -1.71 -13.97 1.39
C SER A 79 -1.45 -12.51 1.00
N ILE A 80 -2.33 -11.60 1.38
CA ILE A 80 -2.14 -10.16 1.17
C ILE A 80 -0.92 -9.65 1.95
N ALA A 81 -0.78 -10.07 3.20
CA ALA A 81 0.37 -9.68 4.03
C ALA A 81 1.70 -10.22 3.47
N TYR A 82 1.72 -11.45 2.98
CA TYR A 82 2.93 -12.01 2.36
C TYR A 82 3.33 -11.28 1.08
N ASN A 83 2.36 -10.92 0.23
CA ASN A 83 2.63 -10.14 -0.98
C ASN A 83 3.12 -8.72 -0.65
N LEU A 84 2.49 -8.06 0.32
CA LEU A 84 2.94 -6.75 0.81
C LEU A 84 4.34 -6.83 1.42
N LEU A 85 4.64 -7.90 2.16
CA LEU A 85 5.96 -8.13 2.75
C LEU A 85 7.02 -8.28 1.66
N ALA A 86 6.76 -9.11 0.65
CA ALA A 86 7.68 -9.29 -0.49
C ALA A 86 7.93 -7.96 -1.22
N LEU A 87 6.88 -7.21 -1.50
CA LEU A 87 6.98 -5.88 -2.12
C LEU A 87 7.77 -4.90 -1.25
N THR A 88 7.52 -4.91 0.06
CA THR A 88 8.19 -4.04 1.03
C THR A 88 9.69 -4.35 1.12
N ILE A 89 10.05 -5.63 1.22
CA ILE A 89 11.45 -6.05 1.24
C ILE A 89 12.16 -5.63 -0.04
N LEU A 90 11.54 -5.90 -1.20
CA LEU A 90 12.11 -5.49 -2.49
C LEU A 90 12.27 -3.97 -2.57
N GLY A 91 11.27 -3.21 -2.13
CA GLY A 91 11.31 -1.75 -2.11
C GLY A 91 12.44 -1.22 -1.22
N ILE A 92 12.65 -1.79 -0.04
CA ILE A 92 13.72 -1.40 0.88
C ILE A 92 15.10 -1.78 0.31
N LEU A 93 15.23 -2.94 -0.34
CA LEU A 93 16.49 -3.33 -0.98
C LEU A 93 16.89 -2.37 -2.10
N LEU A 94 15.92 -1.93 -2.90
CA LEU A 94 16.16 -1.00 -4.01
C LEU A 94 16.31 0.45 -3.53
N MET A 95 15.57 0.84 -2.50
CA MET A 95 15.54 2.21 -1.97
C MET A 95 15.43 2.20 -0.45
N PRO A 96 16.54 1.99 0.29
CA PRO A 96 16.51 1.90 1.76
C PRO A 96 15.97 3.16 2.46
N ALA A 97 16.12 4.33 1.86
CA ALA A 97 15.62 5.61 2.38
C ALA A 97 14.18 5.92 1.96
N SER A 98 13.39 4.90 1.63
CA SER A 98 12.01 5.06 1.14
C SER A 98 10.98 4.92 2.26
N GLY A 99 9.72 5.29 1.95
CA GLY A 99 8.58 5.12 2.83
C GLY A 99 8.07 3.67 2.97
N PHE A 100 8.71 2.68 2.36
CA PHE A 100 8.31 1.26 2.46
C PHE A 100 8.28 0.75 3.90
N TRP A 101 9.09 1.30 4.80
CA TRP A 101 9.07 0.99 6.23
C TRP A 101 7.71 1.21 6.88
N LEU A 102 6.92 2.15 6.38
CA LEU A 102 5.58 2.46 6.89
C LEU A 102 4.55 1.38 6.59
N ILE A 103 4.86 0.41 5.72
CA ILE A 103 3.97 -0.70 5.38
C ILE A 103 4.10 -1.85 6.40
N PHE A 104 5.18 -1.93 7.17
CA PHE A 104 5.39 -3.00 8.16
C PHE A 104 4.30 -3.11 9.24
N PRO A 105 3.83 -2.03 9.88
CA PRO A 105 2.85 -2.16 10.95
C PRO A 105 1.59 -2.95 10.56
N PRO A 106 0.90 -2.66 9.45
CA PRO A 106 -0.26 -3.47 9.04
C PRO A 106 0.12 -4.89 8.64
N ILE A 107 1.28 -5.13 8.02
CA ILE A 107 1.74 -6.48 7.67
C ILE A 107 1.87 -7.33 8.93
N ILE A 108 2.57 -6.84 9.94
CA ILE A 108 2.78 -7.53 11.22
C ILE A 108 1.42 -7.82 11.88
N ALA A 109 0.51 -6.86 11.88
CA ALA A 109 -0.81 -7.01 12.46
C ALA A 109 -1.64 -8.08 11.75
N ILE A 110 -1.57 -8.18 10.43
CA ILE A 110 -2.28 -9.22 9.66
C ILE A 110 -1.69 -10.60 9.96
N LEU A 111 -0.36 -10.71 10.00
CA LEU A 111 0.31 -11.99 10.23
C LEU A 111 0.10 -12.52 11.65
N LEU A 112 0.02 -11.63 12.63
CA LEU A 112 -0.22 -12.00 14.03
C LEU A 112 -1.71 -12.25 14.37
N ALA A 113 -2.64 -11.86 13.50
CA ALA A 113 -4.06 -12.06 13.72
C ALA A 113 -4.39 -13.56 13.71
N LYS A 114 -5.11 -14.04 14.76
CA LYS A 114 -5.57 -15.41 14.85
C LYS A 114 -6.77 -15.63 13.94
N SER A 115 -6.76 -16.75 13.21
CA SER A 115 -7.91 -17.15 12.41
C SER A 115 -9.06 -17.62 13.32
N PRO A 116 -10.33 -17.31 13.01
CA PRO A 116 -11.48 -17.79 13.79
C PRO A 116 -11.55 -19.31 13.89
N HIS A 117 -11.01 -20.02 12.90
CA HIS A 117 -11.02 -21.47 12.85
C HIS A 117 -10.20 -22.12 13.97
N SER A 118 -9.15 -21.46 14.43
CA SER A 118 -8.34 -21.97 15.54
C SER A 118 -9.02 -21.84 16.90
N VAL A 119 -9.90 -20.86 17.05
CA VAL A 119 -10.66 -20.65 18.29
C VAL A 119 -11.77 -21.70 18.44
N SER A 120 -12.44 -22.06 17.35
CA SER A 120 -13.50 -23.07 17.37
C SER A 120 -12.97 -24.48 17.73
N LEU A 121 -11.76 -24.81 17.29
CA LEU A 121 -11.13 -26.11 17.61
C LEU A 121 -10.69 -26.23 19.08
N ILE A 122 -10.36 -25.12 19.71
CA ILE A 122 -10.00 -25.10 21.13
C ILE A 122 -11.26 -25.28 21.99
N ASN A 123 -12.35 -24.62 21.61
CA ASN A 123 -13.62 -24.71 22.35
C ASN A 123 -14.33 -26.09 22.17
N SER A 124 -14.10 -26.79 21.06
CA SER A 124 -14.67 -28.11 20.82
C SER A 124 -13.98 -29.23 21.61
N LYS A 125 -12.79 -28.97 22.18
CA LYS A 125 -12.04 -29.95 23.02
C LYS A 125 -12.23 -29.76 24.52
N GLN A 126 -13.04 -28.78 24.91
CA GLN A 126 -13.46 -28.54 26.29
C GLN A 126 -14.90 -29.07 26.53
#